data_180b913e2a0edfe705e26fd17a711bfc
#
_entry.id   180b913e2a0edfe705e26fd17a711bfc
#
_cell.length_a   1.000
_cell.length_b   1.000
_cell.length_c   1.000
_cell.angle_alpha   90.00
_cell.angle_beta   90.00
_cell.angle_gamma   90.00
#
_symmetry.space_group_name_H-M   'P 1'
#
loop_
_entity.id
_entity.type
_entity.pdbx_description
1 polymer ?
#
loop_
_entity_poly.entity_id
_entity_poly.type
_entity_poly.pdbx_seq_one_letter_code
_entity_poly.pdbx_strand_id
1 'polypeptide(L)'
;MKIGLISDTHNPGAALEPPYEVAKAFEEVDLILHAGDIYVTSCLAWLEQIAPVLAVEYKGNPLNSDPRVVEQRITKQEGYTIGVLHDFMIPGVKAEIFPGVIAREFPPEESLPDAVKQVFGTNIDVVVFGHTHTSIVEDHQGILFVNPGSPSLPDQMRRLGSVGILELTPEGRCAQIIKLADLSEPGRPPGRGRIF
;
A
#
# COMPACT_ATOMS: atom_id res chain seq x y z
N MET A 1 -9.18 13.12 6.50
CA MET A 1 -9.46 11.86 5.79
C MET A 1 -8.46 10.80 6.22
N LYS A 2 -8.92 9.57 6.50
CA LYS A 2 -8.04 8.42 6.79
C LYS A 2 -8.11 7.43 5.63
N ILE A 3 -6.98 6.98 5.13
CA ILE A 3 -6.87 6.03 4.02
C ILE A 3 -6.13 4.78 4.50
N GLY A 4 -6.79 3.61 4.37
CA GLY A 4 -6.15 2.32 4.59
C GLY A 4 -5.22 1.97 3.43
N LEU A 5 -3.98 1.61 3.72
CA LEU A 5 -2.99 1.18 2.72
C LEU A 5 -2.69 -0.30 2.90
N ILE A 6 -2.84 -1.08 1.85
CA ILE A 6 -2.59 -2.52 1.85
C ILE A 6 -1.91 -2.92 0.53
N SER A 7 -1.06 -3.91 0.55
CA SER A 7 -0.39 -4.49 -0.61
C SER A 7 -0.05 -5.96 -0.38
N ASP A 8 0.28 -6.67 -1.45
CA ASP A 8 0.87 -8.00 -1.37
C ASP A 8 0.05 -8.98 -0.51
N THR A 9 -1.27 -8.99 -0.75
CA THR A 9 -2.20 -9.87 -0.03
C THR A 9 -2.07 -11.33 -0.48
N HIS A 10 -1.71 -11.55 -1.75
CA HIS A 10 -1.49 -12.87 -2.35
C HIS A 10 -2.61 -13.89 -2.05
N ASN A 11 -3.86 -13.45 -2.01
CA ASN A 11 -5.00 -14.34 -1.78
C ASN A 11 -5.35 -15.13 -3.07
N PRO A 12 -5.53 -16.46 -3.03
CA PRO A 12 -5.54 -17.32 -1.84
C PRO A 12 -4.17 -17.94 -1.51
N GLY A 13 -3.08 -17.53 -2.15
CA GLY A 13 -1.75 -18.15 -2.02
C GLY A 13 -1.16 -18.01 -0.62
N ALA A 14 -1.20 -16.82 -0.03
CA ALA A 14 -0.70 -16.57 1.32
C ALA A 14 -1.72 -16.95 2.40
N ALA A 15 -2.98 -16.55 2.20
CA ALA A 15 -4.13 -16.86 3.03
C ALA A 15 -5.39 -16.85 2.15
N LEU A 16 -6.46 -17.54 2.54
CA LEU A 16 -7.70 -17.58 1.75
C LEU A 16 -8.35 -16.19 1.63
N GLU A 17 -8.27 -15.40 2.69
CA GLU A 17 -8.80 -14.04 2.79
C GLU A 17 -7.76 -13.18 3.52
N PRO A 18 -7.82 -11.84 3.44
CA PRO A 18 -7.02 -10.98 4.30
C PRO A 18 -7.22 -11.31 5.78
N PRO A 19 -6.19 -11.20 6.64
CA PRO A 19 -6.33 -11.43 8.07
C PRO A 19 -7.42 -10.54 8.68
N TYR A 20 -8.18 -11.08 9.64
CA TYR A 20 -9.24 -10.33 10.33
C TYR A 20 -8.73 -9.03 10.98
N GLU A 21 -7.49 -9.03 11.41
CA GLU A 21 -6.81 -7.87 11.99
C GLU A 21 -6.74 -6.68 11.03
N VAL A 22 -6.82 -6.92 9.71
CA VAL A 22 -6.95 -5.85 8.70
C VAL A 22 -8.26 -5.08 8.88
N ALA A 23 -9.38 -5.79 9.16
CA ALA A 23 -10.66 -5.12 9.41
C ALA A 23 -10.61 -4.24 10.66
N LYS A 24 -9.93 -4.70 11.72
CA LYS A 24 -9.70 -3.89 12.92
C LYS A 24 -8.84 -2.66 12.65
N ALA A 25 -7.75 -2.84 11.88
CA ALA A 25 -6.86 -1.75 11.52
C ALA A 25 -7.57 -0.68 10.68
N PHE A 26 -8.57 -1.08 9.89
CA PHE A 26 -9.27 -0.22 8.93
C PHE A 26 -10.67 0.19 9.39
N GLU A 27 -11.04 -0.03 10.65
CA GLU A 27 -12.39 0.26 11.18
C GLU A 27 -12.87 1.72 10.93
N GLU A 28 -11.94 2.68 10.88
CA GLU A 28 -12.25 4.10 10.71
C GLU A 28 -11.70 4.70 9.41
N VAL A 29 -11.39 3.90 8.38
CA VAL A 29 -10.86 4.47 7.13
C VAL A 29 -11.99 4.86 6.18
N ASP A 30 -11.78 5.94 5.45
CA ASP A 30 -12.73 6.47 4.45
C ASP A 30 -12.55 5.81 3.07
N LEU A 31 -11.36 5.28 2.81
CA LEU A 31 -10.94 4.71 1.53
C LEU A 31 -9.85 3.68 1.77
N ILE A 32 -9.75 2.66 0.93
CA ILE A 32 -8.65 1.70 0.91
C ILE A 32 -7.91 1.81 -0.43
N LEU A 33 -6.59 1.95 -0.38
CA LEU A 33 -5.69 1.84 -1.52
C LEU A 33 -4.96 0.50 -1.45
N HIS A 34 -5.15 -0.36 -2.47
CA HIS A 34 -4.43 -1.62 -2.60
C HIS A 34 -3.32 -1.50 -3.64
N ALA A 35 -2.08 -1.62 -3.21
CA ALA A 35 -0.91 -1.43 -4.06
C ALA A 35 -0.42 -2.71 -4.76
N GLY A 36 -1.33 -3.63 -5.10
CA GLY A 36 -1.04 -4.77 -5.99
C GLY A 36 -0.75 -6.10 -5.30
N ASP A 37 -0.50 -7.13 -6.13
CA ASP A 37 -0.39 -8.54 -5.76
C ASP A 37 -1.62 -9.07 -5.01
N ILE A 38 -2.79 -8.85 -5.66
CA ILE A 38 -4.13 -9.17 -5.13
C ILE A 38 -4.49 -10.64 -5.40
N TYR A 39 -4.32 -11.11 -6.65
CA TYR A 39 -4.60 -12.40 -7.28
C TYR A 39 -6.07 -12.73 -7.51
N VAL A 40 -7.01 -12.36 -6.64
CA VAL A 40 -8.44 -12.66 -6.81
C VAL A 40 -9.34 -11.49 -6.41
N THR A 41 -10.42 -11.30 -7.16
CA THR A 41 -11.39 -10.21 -6.91
C THR A 41 -12.14 -10.34 -5.59
N SER A 42 -12.22 -11.56 -5.02
CA SER A 42 -12.83 -11.78 -3.70
C SER A 42 -12.05 -11.07 -2.57
N CYS A 43 -10.75 -10.85 -2.73
CA CYS A 43 -9.95 -10.03 -1.81
C CYS A 43 -10.47 -8.58 -1.79
N LEU A 44 -10.69 -7.99 -2.97
CA LEU A 44 -11.24 -6.64 -3.08
C LEU A 44 -12.67 -6.55 -2.54
N ALA A 45 -13.49 -7.56 -2.82
CA ALA A 45 -14.86 -7.62 -2.29
C ALA A 45 -14.90 -7.77 -0.76
N TRP A 46 -13.89 -8.44 -0.18
CA TRP A 46 -13.73 -8.52 1.27
C TRP A 46 -13.37 -7.15 1.86
N LEU A 47 -12.42 -6.44 1.25
CA LEU A 47 -12.00 -5.09 1.68
C LEU A 47 -13.12 -4.06 1.54
N GLU A 48 -13.95 -4.17 0.49
CA GLU A 48 -15.10 -3.28 0.26
C GLU A 48 -16.19 -3.37 1.32
N GLN A 49 -16.22 -4.41 2.14
CA GLN A 49 -17.12 -4.47 3.30
C GLN A 49 -16.71 -3.48 4.40
N ILE A 50 -15.47 -2.95 4.32
CA ILE A 50 -14.93 -1.98 5.29
C ILE A 50 -15.05 -0.57 4.72
N ALA A 51 -14.50 -0.31 3.55
CA ALA A 51 -14.51 0.99 2.88
C ALA A 51 -14.36 0.81 1.36
N PRO A 52 -14.69 1.82 0.53
CA PRO A 52 -14.43 1.79 -0.91
C PRO A 52 -12.97 1.44 -1.22
N VAL A 53 -12.74 0.64 -2.28
CA VAL A 53 -11.41 0.16 -2.65
C VAL A 53 -10.99 0.71 -4.00
N LEU A 54 -9.79 1.26 -4.08
CA LEU A 54 -9.08 1.57 -5.30
C LEU A 54 -7.78 0.76 -5.33
N ALA A 55 -7.51 0.06 -6.44
CA ALA A 55 -6.40 -0.87 -6.52
C ALA A 55 -5.54 -0.67 -7.77
N VAL A 56 -4.33 -1.21 -7.72
CA VAL A 56 -3.45 -1.32 -8.88
C VAL A 56 -2.98 -2.76 -9.04
N GLU A 57 -2.60 -3.13 -10.27
CA GLU A 57 -1.92 -4.38 -10.61
C GLU A 57 -0.96 -4.14 -11.77
N TYR A 58 -0.02 -5.04 -11.98
CA TYR A 58 0.91 -4.94 -13.09
C TYR A 58 0.17 -5.03 -14.44
N LYS A 59 0.81 -4.49 -15.47
CA LYS A 59 0.28 -4.44 -16.84
C LYS A 59 -0.05 -5.83 -17.37
N GLY A 60 -1.28 -5.99 -17.86
CA GLY A 60 -1.76 -7.25 -18.41
C GLY A 60 -2.23 -8.27 -17.37
N ASN A 61 -2.31 -7.90 -16.09
CA ASN A 61 -2.94 -8.75 -15.08
C ASN A 61 -4.43 -8.97 -15.41
N PRO A 62 -4.97 -10.21 -15.34
CA PRO A 62 -6.39 -10.48 -15.56
C PRO A 62 -7.34 -9.64 -14.70
N LEU A 63 -6.91 -9.23 -13.50
CA LEU A 63 -7.69 -8.37 -12.60
C LEU A 63 -7.91 -6.95 -13.15
N ASN A 64 -7.14 -6.50 -14.16
CA ASN A 64 -7.36 -5.21 -14.82
C ASN A 64 -8.70 -5.11 -15.55
N SER A 65 -9.46 -6.20 -15.63
CA SER A 65 -10.87 -6.20 -16.07
C SER A 65 -11.86 -5.75 -14.96
N ASP A 66 -11.44 -5.75 -13.69
CA ASP A 66 -12.21 -5.24 -12.56
C ASP A 66 -12.15 -3.70 -12.54
N PRO A 67 -13.28 -2.98 -12.46
CA PRO A 67 -13.29 -1.51 -12.52
C PRO A 67 -12.52 -0.83 -11.39
N ARG A 68 -12.25 -1.53 -10.31
CA ARG A 68 -11.45 -1.04 -9.17
C ARG A 68 -9.94 -1.06 -9.45
N VAL A 69 -9.49 -1.83 -10.45
CA VAL A 69 -8.08 -2.14 -10.69
C VAL A 69 -7.60 -1.43 -11.95
N VAL A 70 -6.43 -0.80 -11.87
CA VAL A 70 -5.72 -0.17 -12.99
C VAL A 70 -4.22 -0.44 -12.88
N GLU A 71 -3.44 -0.21 -13.95
CA GLU A 71 -1.99 -0.43 -13.92
C GLU A 71 -1.26 0.60 -13.04
N GLN A 72 -1.72 1.84 -13.08
CA GLN A 72 -1.21 2.95 -12.29
C GLN A 72 -2.40 3.83 -11.88
N ARG A 73 -2.42 4.28 -10.64
CA ARG A 73 -3.47 5.16 -10.15
C ARG A 73 -2.90 6.50 -9.68
N ILE A 74 -3.58 7.56 -10.08
CA ILE A 74 -3.37 8.89 -9.53
C ILE A 74 -4.71 9.34 -8.98
N THR A 75 -4.78 9.67 -7.70
CA THR A 75 -5.98 10.17 -7.06
C THR A 75 -5.68 11.44 -6.26
N LYS A 76 -6.67 12.32 -6.13
CA LYS A 76 -6.55 13.54 -5.32
C LYS A 76 -7.47 13.44 -4.12
N GLN A 77 -6.91 13.61 -2.93
CA GLN A 77 -7.62 13.53 -1.66
C GLN A 77 -7.13 14.68 -0.75
N GLU A 78 -8.03 15.45 -0.16
CA GLU A 78 -7.72 16.56 0.76
C GLU A 78 -6.64 17.53 0.22
N GLY A 79 -6.60 17.75 -1.10
CA GLY A 79 -5.61 18.62 -1.74
C GLY A 79 -4.28 17.95 -2.10
N TYR A 80 -4.02 16.72 -1.66
CA TYR A 80 -2.82 15.95 -1.99
C TYR A 80 -3.03 15.06 -3.20
N THR A 81 -2.00 14.94 -4.02
CA THR A 81 -1.94 14.01 -5.17
C THR A 81 -1.22 12.74 -4.75
N ILE A 82 -1.92 11.61 -4.78
CA ILE A 82 -1.41 10.30 -4.40
C ILE A 82 -1.18 9.49 -5.66
N GLY A 83 0.05 9.01 -5.86
CA GLY A 83 0.40 8.05 -6.90
C GLY A 83 0.49 6.65 -6.32
N VAL A 84 -0.12 5.67 -6.98
CA VAL A 84 -0.09 4.26 -6.55
C VAL A 84 0.42 3.40 -7.70
N LEU A 85 1.43 2.60 -7.43
CA LEU A 85 1.99 1.58 -8.32
C LEU A 85 2.34 0.34 -7.50
N HIS A 86 2.31 -0.85 -8.10
CA HIS A 86 2.76 -2.05 -7.38
C HIS A 86 4.29 -2.08 -7.30
N ASP A 87 4.96 -2.18 -8.41
CA ASP A 87 6.42 -2.19 -8.51
C ASP A 87 6.90 -0.78 -8.85
N PHE A 88 7.28 -0.03 -7.81
CA PHE A 88 7.70 1.36 -7.94
C PHE A 88 9.21 1.47 -8.02
N MET A 89 9.70 1.96 -9.16
CA MET A 89 11.11 2.24 -9.41
C MET A 89 11.34 3.73 -9.61
N ILE A 90 12.33 4.27 -8.91
CA ILE A 90 12.75 5.68 -9.08
C ILE A 90 13.83 5.76 -10.17
N PRO A 91 13.66 6.56 -11.22
CA PRO A 91 14.75 6.85 -12.16
C PRO A 91 16.02 7.30 -11.44
N GLY A 92 17.16 6.65 -11.73
CA GLY A 92 18.42 6.90 -11.06
C GLY A 92 18.74 5.95 -9.89
N VAL A 93 17.74 5.27 -9.33
CA VAL A 93 17.93 4.22 -8.29
C VAL A 93 17.88 2.84 -8.96
N LYS A 94 18.88 2.00 -8.70
CA LYS A 94 19.00 0.66 -9.33
C LYS A 94 18.43 -0.46 -8.46
N ALA A 95 18.42 -0.25 -7.15
CA ALA A 95 17.90 -1.24 -6.20
C ALA A 95 16.38 -1.11 -6.05
N GLU A 96 15.72 -2.20 -5.66
CA GLU A 96 14.37 -2.16 -5.13
C GLU A 96 14.29 -1.25 -3.90
N ILE A 97 13.16 -0.60 -3.70
CA ILE A 97 13.00 0.39 -2.62
C ILE A 97 12.76 -0.32 -1.29
N PHE A 98 13.83 -0.56 -0.55
CA PHE A 98 13.85 -0.95 0.86
C PHE A 98 14.09 0.25 1.77
N PRO A 99 13.90 0.14 3.10
CA PRO A 99 14.20 1.24 4.02
C PRO A 99 15.59 1.82 3.84
N GLY A 100 15.67 3.15 3.69
CA GLY A 100 16.91 3.90 3.52
C GLY A 100 17.53 3.86 2.12
N VAL A 101 16.96 3.11 1.16
CA VAL A 101 17.50 3.04 -0.22
C VAL A 101 17.41 4.40 -0.90
N ILE A 102 16.29 5.11 -0.78
CA ILE A 102 16.12 6.43 -1.42
C ILE A 102 17.22 7.39 -0.94
N ALA A 103 17.41 7.48 0.38
CA ALA A 103 18.44 8.36 0.97
C ALA A 103 19.87 7.99 0.59
N ARG A 104 20.14 6.70 0.34
CA ARG A 104 21.49 6.19 0.03
C ARG A 104 21.84 6.27 -1.44
N GLU A 105 20.88 6.00 -2.33
CA GLU A 105 21.15 5.76 -3.76
C GLU A 105 20.64 6.85 -4.68
N PHE A 106 19.67 7.67 -4.25
CA PHE A 106 19.24 8.78 -5.08
C PHE A 106 20.27 9.91 -5.04
N PRO A 107 20.72 10.42 -6.22
CA PRO A 107 21.72 11.47 -6.28
C PRO A 107 21.25 12.74 -5.57
N PRO A 108 22.02 13.28 -4.61
CA PRO A 108 21.60 14.42 -3.80
C PRO A 108 21.47 15.74 -4.60
N GLU A 109 22.11 15.82 -5.77
CA GLU A 109 22.05 16.96 -6.69
C GLU A 109 20.85 16.88 -7.67
N GLU A 110 20.15 15.76 -7.73
CA GLU A 110 18.98 15.58 -8.60
C GLU A 110 17.69 15.89 -7.87
N SER A 111 16.64 16.27 -8.62
CA SER A 111 15.30 16.52 -8.11
C SER A 111 14.51 15.23 -8.04
N LEU A 112 14.28 14.72 -6.85
CA LEU A 112 13.42 13.55 -6.63
C LEU A 112 11.96 13.80 -7.08
N PRO A 113 11.37 15.01 -6.87
CA PRO A 113 10.07 15.33 -7.45
C PRO A 113 10.02 15.21 -8.98
N ASP A 114 11.08 15.61 -9.70
CA ASP A 114 11.12 15.48 -11.15
C ASP A 114 11.27 14.02 -11.59
N ALA A 115 12.06 13.21 -10.88
CA ALA A 115 12.17 11.78 -11.13
C ALA A 115 10.83 11.06 -10.91
N VAL A 116 10.13 11.35 -9.81
CA VAL A 116 8.80 10.80 -9.54
C VAL A 116 7.78 11.27 -10.57
N LYS A 117 7.85 12.54 -10.99
CA LYS A 117 7.00 13.08 -12.06
C LYS A 117 7.21 12.36 -13.39
N GLN A 118 8.42 11.90 -13.72
CA GLN A 118 8.65 11.09 -14.93
C GLN A 118 7.89 9.77 -14.87
N VAL A 119 7.74 9.16 -13.69
CA VAL A 119 6.99 7.92 -13.50
C VAL A 119 5.49 8.14 -13.63
N PHE A 120 4.94 9.15 -12.98
CA PHE A 120 3.49 9.37 -12.88
C PHE A 120 2.93 10.36 -13.92
N GLY A 121 3.77 11.11 -14.61
CA GLY A 121 3.34 12.15 -15.56
C GLY A 121 2.85 13.45 -14.90
N THR A 122 2.80 13.53 -13.58
CA THR A 122 2.37 14.69 -12.80
C THR A 122 3.13 14.78 -11.47
N ASN A 123 3.02 15.92 -10.79
CA ASN A 123 3.58 16.06 -9.45
C ASN A 123 2.79 15.18 -8.47
N ILE A 124 3.51 14.50 -7.57
CA ILE A 124 2.98 13.59 -6.57
C ILE A 124 3.44 14.05 -5.18
N ASP A 125 2.52 14.05 -4.23
CA ASP A 125 2.78 14.38 -2.83
C ASP A 125 3.00 13.11 -1.99
N VAL A 126 2.33 12.01 -2.35
CA VAL A 126 2.44 10.71 -1.67
C VAL A 126 2.56 9.60 -2.71
N VAL A 127 3.58 8.74 -2.56
CA VAL A 127 3.73 7.52 -3.35
C VAL A 127 3.39 6.31 -2.48
N VAL A 128 2.43 5.49 -2.93
CA VAL A 128 2.07 4.22 -2.29
C VAL A 128 2.46 3.08 -3.23
N PHE A 129 3.19 2.10 -2.71
CA PHE A 129 3.70 0.97 -3.49
C PHE A 129 3.79 -0.31 -2.66
N GLY A 130 4.10 -1.44 -3.31
CA GLY A 130 4.19 -2.76 -2.69
C GLY A 130 5.45 -3.51 -3.06
N HIS A 131 5.29 -4.75 -3.51
CA HIS A 131 6.28 -5.64 -4.11
C HIS A 131 7.33 -6.22 -3.14
N THR A 132 8.01 -5.40 -2.36
CA THR A 132 9.10 -5.86 -1.47
C THR A 132 8.61 -6.58 -0.21
N HIS A 133 7.32 -6.51 0.11
CA HIS A 133 6.70 -7.00 1.36
C HIS A 133 7.28 -6.38 2.65
N THR A 134 8.11 -5.35 2.51
CA THR A 134 8.77 -4.66 3.63
C THR A 134 8.15 -3.28 3.81
N SER A 135 7.71 -2.98 5.02
CA SER A 135 7.05 -1.71 5.30
C SER A 135 8.03 -0.54 5.31
N ILE A 136 7.62 0.58 4.69
CA ILE A 136 8.38 1.82 4.59
C ILE A 136 7.44 2.99 4.86
N VAL A 137 7.91 3.98 5.62
CA VAL A 137 7.35 5.33 5.70
C VAL A 137 8.52 6.29 5.74
N GLU A 138 8.77 6.98 4.64
CA GLU A 138 9.89 7.91 4.50
C GLU A 138 9.45 9.18 3.77
N ASP A 139 9.89 10.35 4.23
CA ASP A 139 9.70 11.62 3.50
C ASP A 139 11.05 12.06 2.92
N HIS A 140 11.07 12.27 1.61
CA HIS A 140 12.25 12.72 0.89
C HIS A 140 11.89 13.85 -0.07
N GLN A 141 12.55 14.97 0.07
CA GLN A 141 12.33 16.16 -0.76
C GLN A 141 10.84 16.56 -0.89
N GLY A 142 10.06 16.39 0.20
CA GLY A 142 8.65 16.76 0.24
C GLY A 142 7.71 15.74 -0.40
N ILE A 143 8.16 14.52 -0.70
CA ILE A 143 7.31 13.39 -1.12
C ILE A 143 7.31 12.33 -0.03
N LEU A 144 6.11 11.92 0.40
CA LEU A 144 5.93 10.83 1.36
C LEU A 144 5.86 9.49 0.60
N PHE A 145 6.79 8.58 0.88
CA PHE A 145 6.85 7.22 0.32
C PHE A 145 6.31 6.23 1.34
N VAL A 146 5.33 5.42 0.94
CA VAL A 146 4.70 4.44 1.84
C VAL A 146 4.60 3.09 1.13
N ASN A 147 5.25 2.09 1.70
CA ASN A 147 4.96 0.69 1.43
C ASN A 147 4.32 0.11 2.71
N PRO A 148 3.07 -0.38 2.66
CA PRO A 148 2.42 -0.92 3.86
C PRO A 148 2.98 -2.28 4.31
N GLY A 149 3.87 -2.88 3.51
CA GLY A 149 4.28 -4.27 3.65
C GLY A 149 3.19 -5.23 3.17
N SER A 150 3.26 -6.48 3.62
CA SER A 150 2.26 -7.49 3.34
C SER A 150 1.49 -7.88 4.61
N PRO A 151 0.17 -8.05 4.59
CA PRO A 151 -0.59 -8.48 5.76
C PRO A 151 -0.37 -9.95 6.14
N SER A 152 0.07 -10.78 5.17
CA SER A 152 0.13 -12.25 5.31
C SER A 152 1.49 -12.86 4.96
N LEU A 153 2.37 -12.08 4.30
CA LEU A 153 3.69 -12.53 3.80
C LEU A 153 4.80 -11.50 4.07
N PRO A 154 4.89 -10.88 5.27
CA PRO A 154 5.97 -9.96 5.55
C PRO A 154 7.32 -10.70 5.41
N ASP A 155 8.29 -10.05 4.76
CA ASP A 155 9.61 -10.62 4.51
C ASP A 155 9.55 -12.01 3.85
N GLN A 156 8.56 -12.26 2.98
CA GLN A 156 8.30 -13.54 2.30
C GLN A 156 7.95 -14.71 3.26
N MET A 157 7.60 -14.44 4.50
CA MET A 157 7.22 -15.46 5.48
C MET A 157 5.73 -15.42 5.80
N ARG A 158 5.05 -16.57 5.80
CA ARG A 158 3.63 -16.68 6.16
C ARG A 158 3.42 -16.43 7.66
N ARG A 159 3.05 -15.21 8.00
CA ARG A 159 2.70 -14.77 9.35
C ARG A 159 1.86 -13.49 9.27
N LEU A 160 1.31 -13.03 10.38
CA LEU A 160 0.73 -11.69 10.43
C LEU A 160 1.83 -10.65 10.19
N GLY A 161 1.54 -9.75 9.29
CA GLY A 161 2.45 -8.68 8.91
C GLY A 161 1.89 -7.30 9.23
N SER A 162 1.75 -6.45 8.21
CA SER A 162 1.40 -5.06 8.41
C SER A 162 0.46 -4.51 7.35
N VAL A 163 -0.18 -3.41 7.69
CA VAL A 163 -0.90 -2.49 6.81
C VAL A 163 -0.48 -1.06 7.15
N GLY A 164 -0.87 -0.08 6.34
CA GLY A 164 -0.62 1.34 6.61
C GLY A 164 -1.91 2.12 6.84
N ILE A 165 -1.81 3.21 7.58
CA ILE A 165 -2.83 4.27 7.64
C ILE A 165 -2.18 5.56 7.17
N LEU A 166 -2.77 6.18 6.16
CA LEU A 166 -2.41 7.52 5.69
C LEU A 166 -3.46 8.51 6.17
N GLU A 167 -3.04 9.47 6.96
CA GLU A 167 -3.90 10.57 7.41
C GLU A 167 -3.59 11.84 6.61
N LEU A 168 -4.65 12.43 6.05
CA LEU A 168 -4.60 13.67 5.30
C LEU A 168 -5.45 14.73 6.01
N THR A 169 -4.83 15.88 6.26
CA THR A 169 -5.51 17.06 6.81
C THR A 169 -5.10 18.30 6.00
N PRO A 170 -5.80 19.44 6.12
CA PRO A 170 -5.37 20.69 5.48
C PRO A 170 -3.97 21.14 5.91
N GLU A 171 -3.53 20.75 7.11
CA GLU A 171 -2.25 21.14 7.71
C GLU A 171 -1.09 20.22 7.35
N GLY A 172 -1.38 19.00 6.87
CA GLY A 172 -0.33 18.04 6.56
C GLY A 172 -0.80 16.65 6.22
N ARG A 173 0.18 15.81 5.92
CA ARG A 173 0.01 14.38 5.66
C ARG A 173 0.97 13.57 6.53
N CYS A 174 0.50 12.46 7.06
CA CYS A 174 1.37 11.50 7.74
C CYS A 174 0.90 10.08 7.48
N ALA A 175 1.81 9.14 7.56
CA ALA A 175 1.49 7.72 7.48
C ALA A 175 2.09 6.96 8.66
N GLN A 176 1.43 5.88 9.06
CA GLN A 176 1.92 4.97 10.08
C GLN A 176 1.72 3.52 9.65
N ILE A 177 2.61 2.66 10.07
CA ILE A 177 2.51 1.21 9.86
C ILE A 177 1.85 0.58 11.09
N ILE A 178 0.80 -0.20 10.83
CA ILE A 178 0.10 -0.99 11.86
C ILE A 178 0.59 -2.42 11.77
N LYS A 179 1.22 -2.91 12.80
CA LYS A 179 1.57 -4.34 12.93
C LYS A 179 0.33 -5.11 13.34
N LEU A 180 -0.13 -6.01 12.48
CA LEU A 180 -1.37 -6.75 12.70
C LEU A 180 -1.31 -7.65 13.94
N ALA A 181 -0.12 -8.13 14.31
CA ALA A 181 0.07 -8.92 15.51
C ALA A 181 -0.32 -8.17 16.80
N ASP A 182 -0.20 -6.83 16.81
CA ASP A 182 -0.56 -6.01 17.98
C ASP A 182 -2.09 -5.89 18.16
N LEU A 183 -2.86 -6.24 17.12
CA LEU A 183 -4.34 -6.25 17.12
C LEU A 183 -4.94 -7.63 17.37
N SER A 184 -4.11 -8.68 17.45
CA SER A 184 -4.55 -10.05 17.63
C SER A 184 -5.14 -10.28 19.01
N GLU A 185 -6.23 -11.05 19.07
CA GLU A 185 -6.86 -11.45 20.33
C GLU A 185 -6.19 -12.73 20.88
N PRO A 186 -5.91 -12.80 22.18
CA PRO A 186 -5.39 -14.01 22.80
C PRO A 186 -6.31 -15.22 22.52
N GLY A 187 -5.74 -16.30 22.00
CA GLY A 187 -6.44 -17.55 21.73
C GLY A 187 -7.19 -17.63 20.38
N ARG A 188 -7.17 -16.57 19.59
CA ARG A 188 -7.72 -16.61 18.21
C ARG A 188 -6.61 -17.02 17.24
N PRO A 189 -6.80 -18.09 16.44
CA PRO A 189 -5.80 -18.46 15.43
C PRO A 189 -5.71 -17.37 14.36
N PRO A 190 -4.49 -16.96 13.94
CA PRO A 190 -4.30 -15.96 12.91
C PRO A 190 -5.01 -16.35 11.60
N GLY A 191 -5.63 -15.40 10.93
CA GLY A 191 -6.18 -15.58 9.58
C GLY A 191 -7.48 -16.38 9.46
N ARG A 192 -8.20 -16.66 10.56
CA ARG A 192 -9.54 -17.25 10.51
C ARG A 192 -10.58 -16.33 11.17
N GLY A 193 -11.21 -15.50 10.37
CA GLY A 193 -12.33 -14.70 10.83
C GLY A 193 -13.22 -14.28 9.67
N ARG A 194 -14.52 -14.64 9.72
CA ARG A 194 -15.50 -13.93 8.91
C ARG A 194 -15.70 -12.57 9.57
N ILE A 195 -15.79 -11.50 8.75
CA ILE A 195 -16.07 -10.15 9.24
C ILE A 195 -17.50 -10.06 9.75
N PHE A 196 -18.39 -10.96 9.26
CA PHE A 196 -19.82 -10.99 9.62
C PHE A 196 -20.34 -12.43 9.65
#